data_bcf4b204f6969fb269d3f4b0ea75ba16
#
_entry.id   bcf4b204f6969fb269d3f4b0ea75ba16
#
_cell.length_a   1.000
_cell.length_b   1.000
_cell.length_c   1.000
_cell.angle_alpha   90.00
_cell.angle_beta   90.00
_cell.angle_gamma   90.00
#
_symmetry.space_group_name_H-M   'P 1'
#
loop_
_entity.id
_entity.type
_entity.pdbx_description
1 polymer ?
#
loop_
_entity_poly.entity_id
_entity_poly.type
_entity_poly.pdbx_seq_one_letter_code
_entity_poly.pdbx_strand_id
1 'polypeptide(L)'
;MTASTADAVFPTETVLSDGSVYRVVPVETGVRAIRAWAEHPWPMSPAQALALRDRLGWTSSPTDEEMLTTDHDLEEKDAWFITIEADRGTRTVSSFRMSLTSRIPKNVMDEAVPITERAFDAYVEALTAVYGQGTRGKRKQHASMTWALPSDASVRIGTVGWVIDVGVNSPELNEIARGEAQYFAEIADENDVPYIDIDNPDS
;
A
#
# COMPACT_ATOMS: atom_id res chain seq x y z
N MET A 1 -7.53 -31.85 -9.82
CA MET A 1 -7.81 -30.45 -10.17
C MET A 1 -8.71 -29.90 -9.09
N THR A 2 -8.14 -29.33 -8.04
CA THR A 2 -8.87 -28.67 -6.96
C THR A 2 -8.95 -27.19 -7.33
N ALA A 3 -10.15 -26.71 -7.63
CA ALA A 3 -10.42 -25.29 -7.82
C ALA A 3 -10.01 -24.57 -6.51
N SER A 4 -9.18 -23.56 -6.65
CA SER A 4 -8.77 -22.68 -5.55
C SER A 4 -10.01 -21.98 -5.01
N THR A 5 -10.24 -22.07 -3.72
CA THR A 5 -11.39 -21.51 -2.98
C THR A 5 -11.34 -19.97 -2.90
N ALA A 6 -10.41 -19.31 -3.62
CA ALA A 6 -10.25 -17.85 -3.61
C ALA A 6 -11.16 -17.10 -4.60
N ASP A 7 -11.93 -17.81 -5.44
CA ASP A 7 -12.63 -17.21 -6.58
C ASP A 7 -14.01 -16.58 -6.27
N ALA A 8 -14.44 -16.43 -5.02
CA ALA A 8 -15.81 -16.00 -4.76
C ALA A 8 -16.02 -15.02 -3.59
N VAL A 9 -14.99 -14.33 -3.10
CA VAL A 9 -15.17 -13.51 -1.89
C VAL A 9 -15.78 -12.13 -2.20
N PHE A 10 -15.49 -11.54 -3.38
CA PHE A 10 -16.06 -10.26 -3.82
C PHE A 10 -16.01 -10.12 -5.36
N PRO A 11 -16.91 -9.33 -5.97
CA PRO A 11 -16.84 -9.04 -7.40
C PRO A 11 -15.65 -8.12 -7.70
N THR A 12 -14.90 -8.43 -8.76
CA THR A 12 -13.79 -7.58 -9.24
C THR A 12 -14.28 -6.31 -9.95
N GLU A 13 -15.52 -6.32 -10.44
CA GLU A 13 -16.20 -5.16 -11.00
C GLU A 13 -17.63 -5.06 -10.46
N THR A 14 -18.05 -3.85 -10.12
CA THR A 14 -19.40 -3.55 -9.66
C THR A 14 -19.87 -2.24 -10.27
N VAL A 15 -21.02 -2.26 -10.94
CA VAL A 15 -21.68 -1.04 -11.42
C VAL A 15 -22.45 -0.42 -10.25
N LEU A 16 -22.13 0.84 -9.94
CA LEU A 16 -22.75 1.60 -8.87
C LEU A 16 -24.01 2.32 -9.36
N SER A 17 -24.78 2.90 -8.44
CA SER A 17 -26.10 3.49 -8.75
C SER A 17 -26.06 4.67 -9.71
N ASP A 18 -24.90 5.37 -9.82
CA ASP A 18 -24.69 6.47 -10.77
C ASP A 18 -24.15 6.00 -12.13
N GLY A 19 -23.98 4.68 -12.32
CA GLY A 19 -23.42 4.07 -13.53
C GLY A 19 -21.90 4.00 -13.58
N SER A 20 -21.19 4.53 -12.58
CA SER A 20 -19.74 4.34 -12.46
C SER A 20 -19.38 2.89 -12.14
N VAL A 21 -18.18 2.46 -12.54
CA VAL A 21 -17.71 1.09 -12.31
C VAL A 21 -16.66 1.10 -11.22
N TYR A 22 -16.96 0.45 -10.10
CA TYR A 22 -16.00 0.19 -9.04
C TYR A 22 -15.23 -1.09 -9.34
N ARG A 23 -13.91 -1.00 -9.40
CA ARG A 23 -13.01 -2.13 -9.67
C ARG A 23 -12.17 -2.44 -8.44
N VAL A 24 -11.91 -3.72 -8.24
CA VAL A 24 -10.99 -4.24 -7.24
C VAL A 24 -10.02 -5.19 -7.95
N VAL A 25 -8.74 -4.97 -7.80
CA VAL A 25 -7.71 -5.87 -8.34
C VAL A 25 -7.92 -7.27 -7.76
N PRO A 26 -7.91 -8.35 -8.57
CA PRO A 26 -7.98 -9.72 -8.06
C PRO A 26 -6.85 -10.00 -7.05
N VAL A 27 -7.16 -10.65 -5.92
CA VAL A 27 -6.20 -10.86 -4.82
C VAL A 27 -4.90 -11.50 -5.30
N GLU A 28 -5.00 -12.55 -6.11
CA GLU A 28 -3.82 -13.23 -6.64
C GLU A 28 -2.93 -12.31 -7.47
N THR A 29 -3.55 -11.47 -8.31
CA THR A 29 -2.84 -10.49 -9.15
C THR A 29 -2.16 -9.41 -8.29
N GLY A 30 -2.89 -8.83 -7.34
CA GLY A 30 -2.34 -7.81 -6.44
C GLY A 30 -1.24 -8.36 -5.55
N VAL A 31 -1.42 -9.55 -4.96
CA VAL A 31 -0.39 -10.20 -4.14
C VAL A 31 0.87 -10.50 -4.95
N ARG A 32 0.74 -10.96 -6.20
CA ARG A 32 1.88 -11.16 -7.10
C ARG A 32 2.66 -9.86 -7.33
N ALA A 33 1.97 -8.76 -7.58
CA ALA A 33 2.60 -7.45 -7.75
C ALA A 33 3.28 -6.97 -6.47
N ILE A 34 2.60 -7.05 -5.32
CA ILE A 34 3.15 -6.70 -4.01
C ILE A 34 4.43 -7.47 -3.73
N ARG A 35 4.42 -8.79 -3.94
CA ARG A 35 5.58 -9.66 -3.73
C ARG A 35 6.75 -9.27 -4.63
N ALA A 36 6.50 -8.97 -5.89
CA ALA A 36 7.54 -8.58 -6.83
C ALA A 36 8.33 -7.36 -6.35
N TRP A 37 7.66 -6.38 -5.72
CA TRP A 37 8.29 -5.20 -5.13
C TRP A 37 8.91 -5.49 -3.75
N ALA A 38 8.19 -6.18 -2.89
CA ALA A 38 8.59 -6.42 -1.50
C ALA A 38 9.78 -7.39 -1.36
N GLU A 39 9.81 -8.41 -2.22
CA GLU A 39 10.84 -9.45 -2.21
C GLU A 39 12.06 -9.12 -3.10
N HIS A 40 12.04 -7.94 -3.77
CA HIS A 40 13.22 -7.48 -4.52
C HIS A 40 14.39 -7.23 -3.56
N PRO A 41 15.64 -7.56 -3.96
CA PRO A 41 16.81 -7.23 -3.14
C PRO A 41 16.93 -5.71 -2.88
N TRP A 42 17.11 -5.34 -1.62
CA TRP A 42 17.35 -3.97 -1.19
C TRP A 42 18.86 -3.72 -0.91
N PRO A 43 19.38 -2.50 -1.11
CA PRO A 43 18.71 -1.32 -1.68
C PRO A 43 18.40 -1.47 -3.17
N MET A 44 17.25 -0.95 -3.60
CA MET A 44 16.82 -0.95 -5.00
C MET A 44 17.18 0.39 -5.66
N SER A 45 17.86 0.36 -6.79
CA SER A 45 18.08 1.57 -7.60
C SER A 45 16.86 1.91 -8.45
N PRO A 46 16.71 3.18 -8.91
CA PRO A 46 15.64 3.56 -9.85
C PRO A 46 15.62 2.70 -11.12
N ALA A 47 16.79 2.37 -11.67
CA ALA A 47 16.89 1.50 -12.85
C ALA A 47 16.35 0.08 -12.61
N GLN A 48 16.55 -0.47 -11.40
CA GLN A 48 15.98 -1.76 -11.02
C GLN A 48 14.46 -1.69 -10.85
N ALA A 49 13.95 -0.59 -10.29
CA ALA A 49 12.52 -0.33 -10.19
C ALA A 49 11.84 -0.27 -11.57
N LEU A 50 12.45 0.45 -12.53
CA LEU A 50 11.97 0.51 -13.92
C LEU A 50 12.03 -0.86 -14.61
N ALA A 51 13.10 -1.64 -14.40
CA ALA A 51 13.17 -3.00 -14.90
C ALA A 51 12.12 -3.94 -14.29
N LEU A 52 11.76 -3.72 -13.02
CA LEU A 52 10.69 -4.46 -12.36
C LEU A 52 9.32 -4.08 -12.93
N ARG A 53 9.04 -2.78 -13.13
CA ARG A 53 7.87 -2.28 -13.86
C ARG A 53 7.70 -2.97 -15.22
N ASP A 54 8.77 -3.02 -16.02
CA ASP A 54 8.74 -3.65 -17.35
C ASP A 54 8.40 -5.15 -17.29
N ARG A 55 8.95 -5.86 -16.30
CA ARG A 55 8.64 -7.29 -16.06
C ARG A 55 7.19 -7.52 -15.66
N LEU A 56 6.56 -6.55 -15.01
CA LEU A 56 5.15 -6.60 -14.64
C LEU A 56 4.22 -6.20 -15.81
N GLY A 57 4.76 -5.72 -16.92
CA GLY A 57 3.99 -5.24 -18.07
C GLY A 57 3.41 -3.84 -17.89
N TRP A 58 3.89 -3.10 -16.88
CA TRP A 58 3.41 -1.76 -16.57
C TRP A 58 4.13 -0.69 -17.38
N THR A 59 3.59 0.52 -17.38
CA THR A 59 4.18 1.66 -18.11
C THR A 59 4.43 2.82 -17.15
N SER A 60 5.38 3.70 -17.50
CA SER A 60 5.57 4.97 -16.79
C SER A 60 4.79 6.10 -17.45
N SER A 61 4.45 7.12 -16.64
CA SER A 61 3.96 8.38 -17.16
C SER A 61 5.01 9.03 -18.06
N PRO A 62 4.62 9.65 -19.21
CA PRO A 62 5.56 10.35 -20.08
C PRO A 62 6.28 11.54 -19.43
N THR A 63 5.71 12.10 -18.37
CA THR A 63 6.23 13.28 -17.68
C THR A 63 6.94 12.96 -16.37
N ASP A 64 6.79 11.72 -15.85
CA ASP A 64 7.37 11.32 -14.58
C ASP A 64 7.53 9.79 -14.57
N GLU A 65 8.76 9.32 -14.69
CA GLU A 65 9.06 7.89 -14.76
C GLU A 65 8.77 7.11 -13.45
N GLU A 66 8.66 7.82 -12.31
CA GLU A 66 8.32 7.25 -11.00
C GLU A 66 6.81 7.00 -10.86
N MET A 67 5.97 7.64 -11.69
CA MET A 67 4.53 7.41 -11.75
C MET A 67 4.22 6.32 -12.76
N LEU A 68 3.56 5.26 -12.32
CA LEU A 68 3.32 4.04 -13.08
C LEU A 68 1.83 3.84 -13.35
N THR A 69 1.52 3.27 -14.52
CA THR A 69 0.20 2.75 -14.85
C THR A 69 0.31 1.23 -14.90
N THR A 70 -0.47 0.54 -14.07
CA THR A 70 -0.50 -0.91 -14.02
C THR A 70 -1.38 -1.51 -15.13
N ASP A 71 -1.35 -2.82 -15.29
CA ASP A 71 -2.25 -3.58 -16.15
C ASP A 71 -3.55 -3.99 -15.45
N HIS A 72 -3.86 -3.35 -14.31
CA HIS A 72 -5.00 -3.72 -13.46
C HIS A 72 -6.32 -3.03 -13.87
N ASP A 73 -6.29 -2.21 -14.91
CA ASP A 73 -7.45 -1.50 -15.46
C ASP A 73 -8.22 -0.64 -14.43
N LEU A 74 -7.47 -0.05 -13.48
CA LEU A 74 -8.05 0.87 -12.48
C LEU A 74 -8.13 2.29 -13.05
N GLU A 75 -6.97 2.93 -13.23
CA GLU A 75 -6.82 4.29 -13.75
C GLU A 75 -5.35 4.53 -14.17
N GLU A 76 -5.07 5.63 -14.85
CA GLU A 76 -3.69 6.04 -15.11
C GLU A 76 -3.01 6.44 -13.78
N LYS A 77 -1.73 6.11 -13.64
CA LYS A 77 -0.90 6.44 -12.47
C LYS A 77 -1.43 5.86 -11.16
N ASP A 78 -1.91 4.63 -11.22
CA ASP A 78 -2.43 3.89 -10.08
C ASP A 78 -1.34 3.27 -9.19
N ALA A 79 -0.06 3.42 -9.58
CA ALA A 79 1.10 3.04 -8.80
C ALA A 79 2.23 4.06 -8.93
N TRP A 80 3.13 4.12 -7.95
CA TRP A 80 4.33 4.96 -7.99
C TRP A 80 5.41 4.45 -7.03
N PHE A 81 6.65 4.81 -7.30
CA PHE A 81 7.73 4.65 -6.32
C PHE A 81 8.36 6.01 -6.00
N ILE A 82 8.95 6.11 -4.83
CA ILE A 82 9.61 7.32 -4.34
C ILE A 82 11.08 6.98 -4.16
N THR A 83 11.95 7.89 -4.61
CA THR A 83 13.38 7.78 -4.43
C THR A 83 13.89 8.78 -3.40
N ILE A 84 14.92 8.39 -2.66
CA ILE A 84 15.68 9.27 -1.77
C ILE A 84 17.14 9.28 -2.21
N GLU A 85 17.82 10.38 -1.88
CA GLU A 85 19.24 10.47 -2.06
C GLU A 85 19.94 9.84 -0.84
N ALA A 86 20.58 8.72 -1.06
CA ALA A 86 21.43 8.06 -0.08
C ALA A 86 22.82 8.74 -0.03
N ASP A 87 23.66 8.31 0.89
CA ASP A 87 25.02 8.80 1.02
C ASP A 87 25.77 8.84 -0.32
N ARG A 88 26.49 9.94 -0.59
CA ARG A 88 27.32 10.16 -1.78
C ARG A 88 26.56 10.37 -3.10
N GLY A 89 25.34 10.87 -3.05
CA GLY A 89 24.58 11.20 -4.26
C GLY A 89 23.99 10.00 -5.00
N THR A 90 23.96 8.82 -4.38
CA THR A 90 23.30 7.64 -4.93
C THR A 90 21.80 7.72 -4.64
N ARG A 91 20.96 7.61 -5.68
CA ARG A 91 19.50 7.53 -5.50
C ARG A 91 19.07 6.09 -5.31
N THR A 92 18.24 5.85 -4.30
CA THR A 92 17.64 4.55 -4.01
C THR A 92 16.12 4.69 -3.85
N VAL A 93 15.38 3.62 -4.15
CA VAL A 93 13.94 3.56 -3.91
C VAL A 93 13.70 3.45 -2.41
N SER A 94 12.97 4.40 -1.85
CA SER A 94 12.59 4.37 -0.43
C SER A 94 11.24 3.68 -0.22
N SER A 95 10.31 3.86 -1.16
CA SER A 95 9.00 3.21 -1.06
C SER A 95 8.35 3.01 -2.42
N PHE A 96 7.44 2.04 -2.45
CA PHE A 96 6.51 1.80 -3.54
C PHE A 96 5.08 1.90 -3.01
N ARG A 97 4.16 2.42 -3.82
CA ARG A 97 2.72 2.53 -3.53
C ARG A 97 1.92 2.06 -4.73
N MET A 98 0.77 1.44 -4.46
CA MET A 98 -0.15 0.99 -5.50
C MET A 98 -1.58 0.99 -4.96
N SER A 99 -2.54 1.43 -5.77
CA SER A 99 -3.96 1.28 -5.50
C SER A 99 -4.41 -0.14 -5.86
N LEU A 100 -5.30 -0.70 -5.04
CA LEU A 100 -5.92 -2.02 -5.28
C LEU A 100 -7.40 -1.88 -5.66
N THR A 101 -7.91 -0.65 -5.66
CA THR A 101 -9.27 -0.32 -6.05
C THR A 101 -9.28 0.93 -6.92
N SER A 102 -10.27 1.02 -7.81
CA SER A 102 -10.49 2.25 -8.61
C SER A 102 -11.03 3.38 -7.74
N ARG A 103 -10.81 4.62 -8.18
CA ARG A 103 -11.48 5.79 -7.62
C ARG A 103 -12.91 5.87 -8.13
N ILE A 104 -13.79 6.38 -7.31
CA ILE A 104 -15.21 6.57 -7.62
C ILE A 104 -15.71 7.93 -7.17
N PRO A 105 -16.81 8.45 -7.75
CA PRO A 105 -17.44 9.69 -7.31
C PRO A 105 -17.89 9.63 -5.85
N LYS A 106 -17.82 10.78 -5.17
CA LYS A 106 -18.12 10.88 -3.73
C LYS A 106 -19.53 10.45 -3.35
N ASN A 107 -20.51 10.66 -4.24
CA ASN A 107 -21.92 10.35 -4.02
C ASN A 107 -22.24 8.84 -3.94
N VAL A 108 -21.32 7.98 -4.40
CA VAL A 108 -21.50 6.50 -4.40
C VAL A 108 -20.47 5.76 -3.55
N MET A 109 -19.60 6.48 -2.82
CA MET A 109 -18.55 5.86 -2.00
C MET A 109 -19.10 4.84 -0.99
N ASP A 110 -20.24 5.14 -0.36
CA ASP A 110 -20.85 4.26 0.65
C ASP A 110 -21.29 2.91 0.05
N GLU A 111 -21.60 2.87 -1.25
CA GLU A 111 -21.96 1.62 -1.94
C GLU A 111 -20.74 0.69 -2.10
N ALA A 112 -19.55 1.24 -2.23
CA ALA A 112 -18.31 0.47 -2.37
C ALA A 112 -17.78 -0.08 -1.03
N VAL A 113 -18.12 0.52 0.11
CA VAL A 113 -17.60 0.14 1.44
C VAL A 113 -17.72 -1.36 1.71
N PRO A 114 -18.88 -2.03 1.59
CA PRO A 114 -18.99 -3.45 1.90
C PRO A 114 -18.20 -4.37 0.94
N ILE A 115 -17.91 -3.90 -0.28
CA ILE A 115 -17.07 -4.62 -1.24
C ILE A 115 -15.62 -4.46 -0.84
N THR A 116 -15.21 -3.23 -0.51
CA THR A 116 -13.86 -2.88 -0.08
C THR A 116 -13.46 -3.61 1.19
N GLU A 117 -14.34 -3.71 2.19
CA GLU A 117 -14.09 -4.43 3.43
C GLU A 117 -13.80 -5.91 3.18
N ARG A 118 -14.62 -6.58 2.36
CA ARG A 118 -14.40 -7.99 1.99
C ARG A 118 -13.10 -8.17 1.21
N ALA A 119 -12.82 -7.27 0.28
CA ALA A 119 -11.57 -7.30 -0.48
C ALA A 119 -10.36 -7.08 0.42
N PHE A 120 -10.42 -6.12 1.34
CA PHE A 120 -9.37 -5.87 2.32
C PHE A 120 -9.08 -7.10 3.19
N ASP A 121 -10.12 -7.75 3.72
CA ASP A 121 -9.96 -8.96 4.54
C ASP A 121 -9.35 -10.11 3.72
N ALA A 122 -9.74 -10.29 2.46
CA ALA A 122 -9.16 -11.30 1.58
C ALA A 122 -7.68 -11.02 1.26
N TYR A 123 -7.30 -9.77 1.03
CA TYR A 123 -5.90 -9.39 0.88
C TYR A 123 -5.09 -9.61 2.17
N VAL A 124 -5.65 -9.28 3.34
CA VAL A 124 -5.02 -9.53 4.63
C VAL A 124 -4.78 -11.01 4.85
N GLU A 125 -5.76 -11.86 4.54
CA GLU A 125 -5.62 -13.32 4.63
C GLU A 125 -4.51 -13.83 3.70
N ALA A 126 -4.53 -13.42 2.43
CA ALA A 126 -3.55 -13.86 1.43
C ALA A 126 -2.11 -13.40 1.77
N LEU A 127 -1.93 -12.14 2.19
CA LEU A 127 -0.62 -11.62 2.59
C LEU A 127 -0.14 -12.25 3.91
N THR A 128 -1.06 -12.58 4.84
CA THR A 128 -0.73 -13.32 6.07
C THR A 128 -0.27 -14.75 5.75
N ALA A 129 -0.86 -15.40 4.76
CA ALA A 129 -0.40 -16.72 4.31
C ALA A 129 1.02 -16.67 3.71
N VAL A 130 1.42 -15.54 3.10
CA VAL A 130 2.75 -15.34 2.51
C VAL A 130 3.78 -14.91 3.55
N TYR A 131 3.46 -13.91 4.38
CA TYR A 131 4.43 -13.22 5.25
C TYR A 131 4.29 -13.57 6.75
N GLY A 132 3.31 -14.41 7.11
CA GLY A 132 3.04 -14.73 8.50
C GLY A 132 2.22 -13.65 9.21
N GLN A 133 2.29 -13.63 10.53
CA GLN A 133 1.49 -12.72 11.36
C GLN A 133 1.92 -11.26 11.18
N GLY A 134 0.99 -10.41 10.76
CA GLY A 134 1.18 -8.96 10.67
C GLY A 134 0.71 -8.22 11.92
N THR A 135 1.02 -6.93 12.00
CA THR A 135 0.55 -6.01 13.03
C THR A 135 -0.63 -5.20 12.51
N ARG A 136 -1.77 -5.29 13.23
CA ARG A 136 -2.98 -4.54 12.88
C ARG A 136 -2.92 -3.12 13.43
N GLY A 137 -3.13 -2.14 12.56
CA GLY A 137 -3.38 -0.75 12.93
C GLY A 137 -4.85 -0.39 12.73
N LYS A 138 -5.40 0.45 13.61
CA LYS A 138 -6.73 1.02 13.45
C LYS A 138 -6.71 2.47 13.93
N ARG A 139 -7.09 3.40 13.07
CA ARG A 139 -7.26 4.82 13.43
C ARG A 139 -8.57 5.32 12.83
N LYS A 140 -9.57 5.60 13.68
CA LYS A 140 -10.92 6.02 13.25
C LYS A 140 -11.54 5.05 12.23
N GLN A 141 -11.76 5.49 11.00
CA GLN A 141 -12.31 4.68 9.89
C GLN A 141 -11.23 3.98 9.04
N HIS A 142 -9.95 4.09 9.43
CA HIS A 142 -8.82 3.52 8.71
C HIS A 142 -8.43 2.19 9.35
N ALA A 143 -8.52 1.10 8.62
CA ALA A 143 -7.93 -0.18 9.01
C ALA A 143 -6.63 -0.38 8.23
N SER A 144 -5.65 -0.99 8.87
CA SER A 144 -4.41 -1.37 8.19
C SER A 144 -3.80 -2.63 8.77
N MET A 145 -2.98 -3.31 7.98
CA MET A 145 -2.14 -4.42 8.39
C MET A 145 -0.74 -4.20 7.85
N THR A 146 0.27 -4.45 8.69
CA THR A 146 1.69 -4.27 8.32
C THR A 146 2.46 -5.55 8.62
N TRP A 147 3.28 -5.99 7.68
CA TRP A 147 4.20 -7.11 7.81
C TRP A 147 5.63 -6.60 7.72
N ALA A 148 6.45 -6.92 8.72
CA ALA A 148 7.89 -6.75 8.66
C ALA A 148 8.49 -7.97 7.94
N LEU A 149 9.41 -7.72 7.01
CA LEU A 149 10.05 -8.75 6.21
C LEU A 149 11.46 -9.08 6.77
N PRO A 150 12.01 -10.26 6.48
CA PRO A 150 13.38 -10.62 6.90
C PRO A 150 14.47 -9.69 6.34
N SER A 151 14.17 -8.94 5.29
CA SER A 151 15.05 -7.92 4.69
C SER A 151 15.01 -6.57 5.41
N ASP A 152 14.25 -6.43 6.51
CA ASP A 152 13.89 -5.16 7.16
C ASP A 152 13.00 -4.23 6.30
N ALA A 153 12.62 -4.63 5.10
CA ALA A 153 11.54 -3.98 4.36
C ALA A 153 10.19 -4.25 5.04
N SER A 154 9.17 -3.51 4.68
CA SER A 154 7.81 -3.77 5.19
C SER A 154 6.77 -3.65 4.08
N VAL A 155 5.70 -4.44 4.22
CA VAL A 155 4.47 -4.33 3.42
C VAL A 155 3.37 -3.81 4.33
N ARG A 156 2.65 -2.79 3.88
CA ARG A 156 1.47 -2.28 4.56
C ARG A 156 0.31 -2.19 3.59
N ILE A 157 -0.81 -2.80 3.95
CA ILE A 157 -2.09 -2.57 3.27
C ILE A 157 -2.98 -1.72 4.17
N GLY A 158 -3.72 -0.80 3.59
CA GLY A 158 -4.63 0.07 4.33
C GLY A 158 -5.92 0.32 3.56
N THR A 159 -7.00 0.64 4.30
CA THR A 159 -8.26 1.06 3.69
C THR A 159 -8.82 2.30 4.38
N VAL A 160 -9.44 3.16 3.60
CA VAL A 160 -10.21 4.34 4.04
C VAL A 160 -11.67 4.20 3.60
N GLY A 161 -12.29 3.07 3.96
CA GLY A 161 -13.67 2.76 3.61
C GLY A 161 -13.81 2.23 2.18
N TRP A 162 -13.71 3.07 1.17
CA TRP A 162 -13.94 2.74 -0.24
C TRP A 162 -12.68 2.57 -1.09
N VAL A 163 -11.49 2.76 -0.52
CA VAL A 163 -10.19 2.60 -1.20
C VAL A 163 -9.32 1.62 -0.43
N ILE A 164 -8.58 0.80 -1.15
CA ILE A 164 -7.49 -0.03 -0.62
C ILE A 164 -6.20 0.40 -1.30
N ASP A 165 -5.22 0.79 -0.48
CA ASP A 165 -3.86 1.08 -0.93
C ASP A 165 -2.87 0.12 -0.29
N VAL A 166 -1.82 -0.20 -1.02
CA VAL A 166 -0.69 -0.95 -0.51
C VAL A 166 0.59 -0.13 -0.63
N GLY A 167 1.46 -0.28 0.37
CA GLY A 167 2.78 0.29 0.38
C GLY A 167 3.85 -0.74 0.72
N VAL A 168 4.98 -0.64 0.04
CA VAL A 168 6.22 -1.33 0.38
C VAL A 168 7.23 -0.27 0.77
N ASN A 169 7.80 -0.37 1.96
CA ASN A 169 8.86 0.53 2.42
C ASN A 169 10.20 -0.20 2.40
N SER A 170 11.25 0.51 2.00
CA SER A 170 12.62 0.01 2.08
C SER A 170 13.06 -0.19 3.53
N PRO A 171 14.11 -1.01 3.77
CA PRO A 171 14.76 -1.11 5.07
C PRO A 171 15.21 0.25 5.62
N GLU A 172 15.79 1.09 4.76
CA GLU A 172 16.27 2.44 5.10
C GLU A 172 15.12 3.35 5.57
N LEU A 173 14.00 3.37 4.86
CA LEU A 173 12.83 4.16 5.28
C LEU A 173 12.25 3.66 6.61
N ASN A 174 12.25 2.35 6.84
CA ASN A 174 11.81 1.77 8.11
C ASN A 174 12.77 2.10 9.26
N GLU A 175 14.08 2.20 9.00
CA GLU A 175 15.07 2.62 9.98
C GLU A 175 14.87 4.09 10.37
N ILE A 176 14.70 4.98 9.39
CA ILE A 176 14.38 6.40 9.62
C ILE A 176 13.12 6.53 10.48
N ALA A 177 12.04 5.85 10.12
CA ALA A 177 10.78 5.90 10.86
C ALA A 177 10.91 5.39 12.30
N ARG A 178 11.74 4.36 12.54
CA ARG A 178 12.04 3.88 13.90
C ARG A 178 12.83 4.91 14.72
N GLY A 179 13.84 5.53 14.10
CA GLY A 179 14.63 6.59 14.75
C GLY A 179 13.78 7.81 15.11
N GLU A 180 12.91 8.25 14.21
CA GLU A 180 11.95 9.34 14.48
C GLU A 180 11.00 8.99 15.65
N ALA A 181 10.42 7.80 15.63
CA ALA A 181 9.52 7.35 16.70
C ALA A 181 10.22 7.30 18.06
N GLN A 182 11.47 6.82 18.09
CA GLN A 182 12.28 6.80 19.32
C GLN A 182 12.59 8.22 19.81
N TYR A 183 13.03 9.11 18.93
CA TYR A 183 13.32 10.51 19.27
C TYR A 183 12.11 11.23 19.87
N PHE A 184 10.92 11.06 19.27
CA PHE A 184 9.70 11.66 19.81
C PHE A 184 9.27 11.05 21.13
N ALA A 185 9.49 9.75 21.34
CA ALA A 185 9.20 9.10 22.62
C ALA A 185 10.12 9.62 23.74
N GLU A 186 11.42 9.81 23.45
CA GLU A 186 12.40 10.37 24.40
C GLU A 186 12.03 11.81 24.78
N ILE A 187 11.66 12.67 23.79
CA ILE A 187 11.25 14.06 24.06
C ILE A 187 9.95 14.11 24.91
N ALA A 188 9.01 13.22 24.62
CA ALA A 188 7.75 13.17 25.38
C ALA A 188 8.00 12.79 26.84
N ASP A 189 8.95 11.88 27.10
CA ASP A 189 9.32 11.43 28.44
C ASP A 189 10.08 12.53 29.23
N GLU A 190 10.99 13.29 28.53
CA GLU A 190 11.77 14.35 29.17
C GLU A 190 10.96 15.61 29.54
N ASN A 191 9.92 15.93 28.79
CA ASN A 191 9.25 17.22 28.93
C ASN A 191 7.97 17.20 29.76
N ASP A 192 7.43 16.04 30.14
CA ASP A 192 6.12 15.90 30.84
C ASP A 192 5.01 16.78 30.20
N VAL A 193 5.18 17.07 28.89
CA VAL A 193 4.28 17.91 28.13
C VAL A 193 3.14 17.04 27.69
N PRO A 194 1.89 17.31 28.11
CA PRO A 194 0.76 16.55 27.63
C PRO A 194 0.71 16.62 26.10
N TYR A 195 0.62 15.47 25.45
CA TYR A 195 0.43 15.37 24.02
C TYR A 195 -0.77 16.24 23.61
N ILE A 196 -0.48 17.38 22.96
CA ILE A 196 -1.53 18.21 22.38
C ILE A 196 -1.97 17.50 21.11
N ASP A 197 -3.14 16.86 21.16
CA ASP A 197 -3.79 16.32 19.97
C ASP A 197 -4.16 17.51 19.04
N ILE A 198 -3.33 17.75 18.05
CA ILE A 198 -3.51 18.86 17.09
C ILE A 198 -4.82 18.72 16.31
N ASP A 199 -5.40 17.52 16.26
CA ASP A 199 -6.69 17.25 15.62
C ASP A 199 -7.88 17.45 16.59
N ASN A 200 -7.62 17.73 17.88
CA ASN A 200 -8.65 18.00 18.90
C ASN A 200 -8.12 18.94 19.99
N PRO A 201 -7.98 20.26 19.73
CA PRO A 201 -7.36 21.23 20.63
C PRO A 201 -8.16 21.52 21.92
N ASP A 202 -9.39 21.00 22.05
CA ASP A 202 -10.31 21.24 23.18
C ASP A 202 -10.46 20.00 24.09
N SER A 203 -9.57 18.99 24.04
CA SER A 203 -9.63 17.79 24.88
C SER A 203 -8.75 17.91 26.13
#